data_e35072554c1b82c8659aaf282bb0a3d4
#
_entry.id   e35072554c1b82c8659aaf282bb0a3d4
#
_cell.length_a   1.000
_cell.length_b   1.000
_cell.length_c   1.000
_cell.angle_alpha   90.00
_cell.angle_beta   90.00
_cell.angle_gamma   90.00
#
_symmetry.space_group_name_H-M   'P 1'
#
loop_
_entity.id
_entity.type
_entity.pdbx_description
1 polymer ?
#
loop_
_entity_poly.entity_id
_entity_poly.type
_entity_poly.pdbx_seq_one_letter_code
_entity_poly.pdbx_strand_id
1 'polypeptide(L)'
;MIPQIVKKIDISKLRIKKYVDWDYPEVSTKTLAELNITENEPFQIIDEGGNWNGKFAIVQEFWIRDWQTFYIITEKQAEIYFTHLFKASEKKKEYMIMEKKYDFTPQMAFANIETHMKIWAEQTNAKNFVVGISGGKDSTIVAMLLCAIFGKKRVHGVLMPQGTQNDIHDSFDVVKILGISHSIINIGESVSDITKQIWDRRTTDNVYPSKDMEINLPARIRMSTLHAVGQCIGGRVINTSNLSEDMVGYATQFGDNAGAYAPIQGLTVTEVKQLGKYVASLLHDKGELGFITVKERNPDMSWRSYLADGYKRLIELIEKTPVDGLQAQTDEQRLGFTYADLDKFIRLNEGSDEFKALIKKKYEQNKFKLEIVQMPQPDFSYLPNFVKN
;
A
#
# COMPACT_ATOMS: atom_id res chain seq x y z
N MET A 1 4.95 17.26 -7.04
CA MET A 1 4.31 18.58 -6.74
C MET A 1 3.04 18.28 -5.98
N ILE A 2 2.88 18.83 -4.78
CA ILE A 2 1.65 18.66 -3.99
C ILE A 2 0.53 19.36 -4.77
N PRO A 3 -0.65 18.72 -4.97
CA PRO A 3 -1.80 19.42 -5.53
C PRO A 3 -2.04 20.66 -4.68
N GLN A 4 -2.08 21.84 -5.31
CA GLN A 4 -2.39 23.06 -4.58
C GLN A 4 -3.89 23.05 -4.27
N ILE A 5 -4.23 23.09 -2.97
CA ILE A 5 -5.61 23.32 -2.55
C ILE A 5 -5.98 24.73 -2.95
N VAL A 6 -6.90 24.86 -3.87
CA VAL A 6 -7.41 26.17 -4.27
C VAL A 6 -8.44 26.60 -3.21
N LYS A 7 -8.03 27.53 -2.36
CA LYS A 7 -8.96 28.11 -1.37
C LYS A 7 -10.02 28.95 -2.07
N LYS A 8 -11.29 28.57 -1.84
CA LYS A 8 -12.50 29.39 -2.07
C LYS A 8 -12.51 30.21 -3.37
N ILE A 9 -12.86 29.59 -4.47
CA ILE A 9 -13.27 30.28 -5.69
C ILE A 9 -14.79 30.12 -5.81
N ASP A 10 -15.47 31.20 -6.22
CA ASP A 10 -16.88 31.17 -6.57
C ASP A 10 -17.04 30.34 -7.86
N ILE A 11 -17.42 29.10 -7.67
CA ILE A 11 -17.53 28.07 -8.72
C ILE A 11 -18.54 28.47 -9.80
N SER A 12 -19.53 29.30 -9.44
CA SER A 12 -20.56 29.78 -10.38
C SER A 12 -19.98 30.64 -11.52
N LYS A 13 -18.76 31.14 -11.36
CA LYS A 13 -18.08 32.04 -12.32
C LYS A 13 -16.92 31.37 -13.07
N LEU A 14 -16.50 30.18 -12.70
CA LEU A 14 -15.43 29.46 -13.38
C LEU A 14 -15.95 28.85 -14.68
N ARG A 15 -15.33 29.24 -15.79
CA ARG A 15 -15.47 28.54 -17.06
C ARG A 15 -14.54 27.36 -17.06
N ILE A 16 -15.05 26.21 -17.45
CA ILE A 16 -14.28 24.97 -17.50
C ILE A 16 -14.52 24.26 -18.82
N LYS A 17 -13.54 23.49 -19.22
CA LYS A 17 -13.62 22.59 -20.36
C LYS A 17 -13.71 21.17 -19.81
N LYS A 18 -14.82 20.49 -20.09
CA LYS A 18 -14.92 19.07 -19.79
C LYS A 18 -13.90 18.32 -20.61
N TYR A 19 -13.20 17.39 -20.00
CA TYR A 19 -12.24 16.53 -20.66
C TYR A 19 -13.03 15.50 -21.47
N VAL A 20 -13.13 15.69 -22.79
CA VAL A 20 -13.90 14.81 -23.67
C VAL A 20 -13.00 14.47 -24.85
N ASP A 21 -12.19 13.45 -24.72
CA ASP A 21 -11.32 12.87 -25.73
C ASP A 21 -10.28 13.83 -26.39
N TRP A 22 -9.04 13.36 -26.49
CA TRP A 22 -7.90 14.13 -27.04
C TRP A 22 -8.05 14.45 -28.53
N ASP A 23 -8.81 13.64 -29.27
CA ASP A 23 -8.91 13.77 -30.73
C ASP A 23 -9.99 14.74 -31.22
N TYR A 24 -10.89 15.23 -30.36
CA TYR A 24 -11.94 16.19 -30.71
C TYR A 24 -12.18 17.22 -29.62
N PRO A 25 -11.46 18.34 -29.62
CA PRO A 25 -11.67 19.38 -28.64
C PRO A 25 -12.89 20.25 -28.99
N GLU A 26 -14.08 19.85 -28.57
CA GLU A 26 -15.20 20.80 -28.48
C GLU A 26 -15.02 21.68 -27.25
N VAL A 27 -14.74 22.95 -27.49
CA VAL A 27 -14.60 23.96 -26.44
C VAL A 27 -15.97 24.40 -25.98
N SER A 28 -16.51 23.73 -24.98
CA SER A 28 -17.71 24.18 -24.29
C SER A 28 -17.32 25.05 -23.09
N THR A 29 -17.54 26.35 -23.16
CA THR A 29 -17.32 27.30 -22.06
C THR A 29 -18.50 27.31 -21.10
N LYS A 30 -18.82 26.19 -20.50
CA LYS A 30 -19.91 26.03 -19.54
C LYS A 30 -19.36 26.02 -18.10
N THR A 31 -20.22 26.35 -17.15
CA THR A 31 -19.89 26.25 -15.72
C THR A 31 -19.90 24.80 -15.24
N LEU A 32 -19.29 24.51 -14.08
CA LEU A 32 -19.29 23.19 -13.46
C LEU A 32 -20.69 22.61 -13.31
N ALA A 33 -21.66 23.46 -12.90
CA ALA A 33 -23.07 23.06 -12.73
C ALA A 33 -23.75 22.70 -14.06
N GLU A 34 -23.41 23.38 -15.16
CA GLU A 34 -23.99 23.13 -16.48
C GLU A 34 -23.43 21.88 -17.17
N LEU A 35 -22.25 21.42 -16.75
CA LEU A 35 -21.59 20.27 -17.33
C LEU A 35 -21.84 18.96 -16.57
N ASN A 36 -22.54 19.00 -15.45
CA ASN A 36 -22.78 17.82 -14.60
C ASN A 36 -21.49 17.03 -14.32
N ILE A 37 -20.41 17.71 -13.94
CA ILE A 37 -19.15 17.06 -13.60
C ILE A 37 -19.31 16.29 -12.31
N THR A 38 -18.97 15.02 -12.36
CA THR A 38 -19.04 14.12 -11.20
C THR A 38 -17.75 14.16 -10.41
N GLU A 39 -17.80 13.65 -9.17
CA GLU A 39 -16.64 13.51 -8.30
C GLU A 39 -15.49 12.77 -9.02
N ASN A 40 -14.27 13.30 -8.86
CA ASN A 40 -13.04 12.83 -9.50
C ASN A 40 -13.00 12.92 -11.04
N GLU A 41 -13.99 13.51 -11.69
CA GLU A 41 -13.94 13.75 -13.13
C GLU A 41 -12.98 14.91 -13.45
N PRO A 42 -11.90 14.71 -14.23
CA PRO A 42 -10.94 15.76 -14.52
C PRO A 42 -11.50 16.78 -15.50
N PHE A 43 -11.16 18.03 -15.30
CA PHE A 43 -11.50 19.15 -16.19
C PHE A 43 -10.35 20.13 -16.31
N GLN A 44 -10.35 20.91 -17.36
CA GLN A 44 -9.39 21.99 -17.55
C GLN A 44 -10.02 23.34 -17.21
N ILE A 45 -9.32 24.12 -16.39
CA ILE A 45 -9.77 25.46 -16.01
C ILE A 45 -9.48 26.43 -17.17
N ILE A 46 -10.51 27.19 -17.56
CA ILE A 46 -10.40 28.30 -18.50
C ILE A 46 -10.58 29.59 -17.70
N ASP A 47 -9.47 30.21 -17.36
CA ASP A 47 -9.41 31.47 -16.61
C ASP A 47 -8.48 32.43 -17.36
N GLU A 48 -9.01 33.15 -18.36
CA GLU A 48 -8.26 34.04 -19.22
C GLU A 48 -7.60 35.17 -18.39
N GLY A 49 -6.29 35.06 -18.22
CA GLY A 49 -5.48 36.00 -17.43
C GLY A 49 -5.26 35.62 -15.98
N GLY A 50 -5.80 34.50 -15.49
CA GLY A 50 -5.59 33.99 -14.13
C GLY A 50 -4.44 32.98 -14.02
N ASN A 51 -4.00 32.76 -12.78
CA ASN A 51 -2.91 31.80 -12.46
C ASN A 51 -3.24 30.32 -12.74
N TRP A 52 -4.49 30.02 -13.07
CA TRP A 52 -5.01 28.67 -13.19
C TRP A 52 -5.39 28.29 -14.62
N ASN A 53 -5.29 29.23 -15.57
CA ASN A 53 -5.66 28.99 -16.96
C ASN A 53 -4.86 27.81 -17.56
N GLY A 54 -5.57 26.90 -18.19
CA GLY A 54 -4.97 25.70 -18.80
C GLY A 54 -4.56 24.61 -17.82
N LYS A 55 -4.76 24.77 -16.49
CA LYS A 55 -4.47 23.73 -15.52
C LYS A 55 -5.62 22.75 -15.40
N PHE A 56 -5.27 21.48 -15.14
CA PHE A 56 -6.24 20.42 -14.89
C PHE A 56 -6.63 20.38 -13.42
N ALA A 57 -7.87 20.02 -13.14
CA ALA A 57 -8.41 19.89 -11.81
C ALA A 57 -9.41 18.75 -11.71
N ILE A 58 -9.65 18.25 -10.50
CA ILE A 58 -10.71 17.32 -10.15
C ILE A 58 -11.55 17.89 -9.01
N VAL A 59 -12.84 17.57 -8.99
CA VAL A 59 -13.74 17.90 -7.87
C VAL A 59 -13.75 16.74 -6.91
N GLN A 60 -13.62 17.03 -5.60
CA GLN A 60 -13.99 16.11 -4.53
C GLN A 60 -15.11 16.73 -3.71
N GLU A 61 -16.21 15.98 -3.56
CA GLU A 61 -17.33 16.44 -2.73
C GLU A 61 -16.94 16.40 -1.24
N PHE A 62 -16.89 17.59 -0.64
CA PHE A 62 -17.03 17.75 0.81
C PHE A 62 -18.29 18.53 1.11
N TRP A 63 -19.24 17.89 1.81
CA TRP A 63 -20.49 18.48 2.29
C TRP A 63 -20.26 19.52 3.37
N ILE A 64 -19.81 20.70 3.00
CA ILE A 64 -19.89 21.88 3.86
C ILE A 64 -20.49 23.02 3.01
N ARG A 65 -21.81 23.20 3.12
CA ARG A 65 -22.58 24.35 2.67
C ARG A 65 -21.99 25.14 1.50
N ASP A 66 -22.45 24.90 0.30
CA ASP A 66 -22.26 25.70 -0.92
C ASP A 66 -20.83 25.88 -1.49
N TRP A 67 -19.83 25.12 -1.01
CA TRP A 67 -18.47 25.19 -1.48
C TRP A 67 -17.98 23.82 -1.94
N GLN A 68 -17.60 23.72 -3.20
CA GLN A 68 -16.89 22.54 -3.73
C GLN A 68 -15.39 22.77 -3.62
N THR A 69 -14.66 21.77 -3.17
CA THR A 69 -13.19 21.79 -3.16
C THR A 69 -12.71 21.07 -4.40
N PHE A 70 -11.81 21.68 -5.16
CA PHE A 70 -11.15 21.01 -6.26
C PHE A 70 -9.63 21.07 -6.11
N TYR A 71 -8.99 20.08 -6.66
CA TYR A 71 -7.54 19.92 -6.61
C TYR A 71 -6.95 20.18 -7.98
N ILE A 72 -5.90 21.01 -8.03
CA ILE A 72 -5.12 21.18 -9.26
C ILE A 72 -4.23 19.96 -9.41
N ILE A 73 -4.32 19.31 -10.55
CA ILE A 73 -3.59 18.11 -10.92
C ILE A 73 -2.72 18.38 -12.15
N THR A 74 -1.71 17.56 -12.38
CA THR A 74 -0.93 17.60 -13.61
C THR A 74 -1.73 17.01 -14.76
N GLU A 75 -1.36 17.37 -16.00
CA GLU A 75 -1.95 16.77 -17.21
C GLU A 75 -1.91 15.24 -17.18
N LYS A 76 -0.77 14.67 -16.78
CA LYS A 76 -0.61 13.21 -16.64
C LYS A 76 -1.53 12.60 -15.57
N GLN A 77 -1.81 13.31 -14.49
CA GLN A 77 -2.80 12.87 -13.49
C GLN A 77 -4.23 12.98 -14.04
N ALA A 78 -4.53 14.04 -14.80
CA ALA A 78 -5.82 14.17 -15.49
C ALA A 78 -6.08 13.03 -16.46
N GLU A 79 -5.07 12.58 -17.22
CA GLU A 79 -5.16 11.41 -18.09
C GLU A 79 -5.52 10.14 -17.32
N ILE A 80 -4.89 9.93 -16.15
CA ILE A 80 -5.17 8.78 -15.28
C ILE A 80 -6.64 8.82 -14.82
N TYR A 81 -7.08 9.95 -14.27
CA TYR A 81 -8.46 10.13 -13.80
C TYR A 81 -9.47 9.99 -14.93
N PHE A 82 -9.21 10.60 -16.08
CA PHE A 82 -10.07 10.49 -17.25
C PHE A 82 -10.23 9.06 -17.73
N THR A 83 -9.12 8.32 -17.78
CA THR A 83 -9.13 6.89 -18.18
C THR A 83 -10.00 6.06 -17.24
N HIS A 84 -10.06 6.40 -15.95
CA HIS A 84 -10.93 5.72 -14.98
C HIS A 84 -12.42 6.03 -15.17
N LEU A 85 -12.77 7.28 -15.36
CA LEU A 85 -14.17 7.72 -15.37
C LEU A 85 -14.86 7.46 -16.72
N PHE A 86 -14.16 7.68 -17.82
CA PHE A 86 -14.71 7.47 -19.16
C PHE A 86 -15.02 6.00 -19.45
N LYS A 87 -14.20 5.07 -18.89
CA LYS A 87 -14.47 3.64 -18.96
C LYS A 87 -15.68 3.19 -18.15
N ALA A 88 -16.10 3.98 -17.15
CA ALA A 88 -17.21 3.62 -16.27
C ALA A 88 -18.59 4.11 -16.77
N SER A 89 -18.69 5.24 -17.50
CA SER A 89 -19.97 5.91 -17.74
C SER A 89 -20.64 5.66 -19.10
N GLU A 90 -19.93 5.50 -20.20
CA GLU A 90 -20.56 5.46 -21.52
C GLU A 90 -20.61 4.10 -22.23
N LYS A 91 -19.91 3.09 -21.75
CA LYS A 91 -19.83 1.79 -22.43
C LYS A 91 -20.16 0.57 -21.60
N LYS A 92 -21.03 0.72 -20.63
CA LYS A 92 -21.56 -0.43 -19.87
C LYS A 92 -22.24 -1.50 -20.74
N LYS A 93 -22.47 -1.26 -22.04
CA LYS A 93 -23.10 -2.22 -22.96
C LYS A 93 -22.21 -2.71 -24.10
N GLU A 94 -21.18 -2.02 -24.53
CA GLU A 94 -20.33 -2.47 -25.67
C GLU A 94 -18.87 -2.72 -25.34
N TYR A 95 -18.35 -2.23 -24.21
CA TYR A 95 -16.94 -2.41 -23.79
C TYR A 95 -16.69 -3.48 -22.74
N MET A 96 -17.66 -4.32 -22.46
CA MET A 96 -17.45 -5.50 -21.60
C MET A 96 -16.49 -6.56 -22.19
N ILE A 97 -15.89 -6.32 -23.36
CA ILE A 97 -15.01 -7.27 -24.05
C ILE A 97 -13.66 -6.65 -24.48
N MET A 98 -13.33 -5.43 -24.12
CA MET A 98 -11.92 -5.03 -24.21
C MET A 98 -11.22 -5.50 -22.95
N GLU A 99 -10.46 -6.57 -23.05
CA GLU A 99 -9.53 -7.01 -22.02
C GLU A 99 -8.70 -5.80 -21.55
N LYS A 100 -8.81 -5.45 -20.25
CA LYS A 100 -7.94 -4.44 -19.66
C LYS A 100 -6.51 -4.88 -19.95
N LYS A 101 -5.79 -4.13 -20.80
CA LYS A 101 -4.41 -4.42 -21.08
C LYS A 101 -3.62 -4.20 -19.77
N TYR A 102 -2.85 -5.20 -19.41
CA TYR A 102 -1.93 -5.07 -18.29
C TYR A 102 -0.84 -4.05 -18.64
N ASP A 103 -0.86 -2.90 -17.99
CA ASP A 103 0.07 -1.79 -18.20
C ASP A 103 0.55 -1.25 -16.85
N PHE A 104 1.38 -2.04 -16.19
CA PHE A 104 2.01 -1.65 -14.93
C PHE A 104 3.40 -1.08 -15.17
N THR A 105 3.67 0.09 -14.59
CA THR A 105 5.03 0.60 -14.42
C THR A 105 5.23 1.07 -12.99
N PRO A 106 6.40 0.83 -12.37
CA PRO A 106 6.64 1.25 -10.99
C PRO A 106 6.59 2.77 -10.81
N GLN A 107 6.89 3.55 -11.85
CA GLN A 107 6.79 5.00 -11.85
C GLN A 107 5.34 5.48 -11.74
N MET A 108 4.44 4.88 -12.53
CA MET A 108 3.00 5.18 -12.46
C MET A 108 2.41 4.77 -11.11
N ALA A 109 2.76 3.57 -10.63
CA ALA A 109 2.31 3.10 -9.33
C ALA A 109 2.77 4.04 -8.21
N PHE A 110 4.04 4.47 -8.21
CA PHE A 110 4.56 5.42 -7.23
C PHE A 110 3.82 6.76 -7.29
N ALA A 111 3.63 7.34 -8.47
CA ALA A 111 2.93 8.61 -8.64
C ALA A 111 1.46 8.53 -8.16
N ASN A 112 0.80 7.41 -8.42
CA ASN A 112 -0.54 7.13 -7.95
C ASN A 112 -0.59 7.03 -6.42
N ILE A 113 0.29 6.23 -5.81
CA ILE A 113 0.40 6.09 -4.36
C ILE A 113 0.72 7.44 -3.71
N GLU A 114 1.70 8.17 -4.21
CA GLU A 114 2.09 9.49 -3.70
C GLU A 114 0.91 10.45 -3.68
N THR A 115 0.16 10.50 -4.77
CA THR A 115 -1.00 11.40 -4.90
C THR A 115 -2.08 11.05 -3.88
N HIS A 116 -2.52 9.80 -3.85
CA HIS A 116 -3.61 9.38 -2.97
C HIS A 116 -3.21 9.44 -1.49
N MET A 117 -1.99 9.06 -1.14
CA MET A 117 -1.52 9.15 0.25
C MET A 117 -1.41 10.59 0.73
N LYS A 118 -0.97 11.53 -0.11
CA LYS A 118 -0.92 12.94 0.26
C LYS A 118 -2.31 13.52 0.49
N ILE A 119 -3.25 13.22 -0.39
CA ILE A 119 -4.66 13.62 -0.24
C ILE A 119 -5.25 13.06 1.05
N TRP A 120 -5.10 11.75 1.26
CA TRP A 120 -5.60 11.11 2.48
C TRP A 120 -4.96 11.68 3.76
N ALA A 121 -3.65 11.92 3.75
CA ALA A 121 -2.94 12.48 4.90
C ALA A 121 -3.43 13.90 5.25
N GLU A 122 -3.74 14.72 4.25
CA GLU A 122 -4.33 16.05 4.44
C GLU A 122 -5.75 15.95 5.00
N GLN A 123 -6.60 15.11 4.40
CA GLN A 123 -7.98 14.90 4.83
C GLN A 123 -8.10 14.41 6.26
N THR A 124 -7.19 13.53 6.68
CA THR A 124 -7.20 12.94 8.03
C THR A 124 -6.31 13.67 9.02
N ASN A 125 -5.67 14.77 8.62
CA ASN A 125 -4.67 15.51 9.40
C ASN A 125 -3.58 14.57 9.95
N ALA A 126 -3.16 13.58 9.14
CA ALA A 126 -2.12 12.65 9.53
C ALA A 126 -0.75 13.32 9.49
N LYS A 127 -0.11 13.46 10.65
CA LYS A 127 1.20 14.12 10.78
C LYS A 127 2.36 13.15 10.80
N ASN A 128 2.18 12.01 11.44
CA ASN A 128 3.17 10.95 11.57
C ASN A 128 2.60 9.61 11.09
N PHE A 129 3.47 8.72 10.68
CA PHE A 129 3.13 7.40 10.16
C PHE A 129 3.86 6.32 10.93
N VAL A 130 3.15 5.29 11.33
CA VAL A 130 3.69 4.14 12.08
C VAL A 130 3.60 2.91 11.18
N VAL A 131 4.69 2.18 11.08
CA VAL A 131 4.75 0.94 10.30
C VAL A 131 5.47 -0.15 11.08
N GLY A 132 4.91 -1.35 11.09
CA GLY A 132 5.58 -2.53 11.64
C GLY A 132 6.71 -2.96 10.71
N ILE A 133 7.93 -3.07 11.22
CA ILE A 133 9.11 -3.45 10.44
C ILE A 133 9.45 -4.90 10.77
N SER A 134 9.09 -5.80 9.85
CA SER A 134 9.40 -7.24 9.96
C SER A 134 10.75 -7.62 9.33
N GLY A 135 11.36 -6.72 8.54
CA GLY A 135 12.51 -7.04 7.69
C GLY A 135 12.13 -7.74 6.37
N GLY A 136 10.86 -8.07 6.18
CA GLY A 136 10.34 -8.60 4.92
C GLY A 136 10.12 -7.50 3.87
N LYS A 137 9.93 -7.92 2.60
CA LYS A 137 9.78 -7.05 1.43
C LYS A 137 8.71 -5.96 1.60
N ASP A 138 7.50 -6.34 2.04
CA ASP A 138 6.35 -5.44 2.06
C ASP A 138 6.51 -4.32 3.08
N SER A 139 6.89 -4.65 4.32
CA SER A 139 7.15 -3.66 5.38
C SER A 139 8.31 -2.74 5.02
N THR A 140 9.36 -3.26 4.38
CA THR A 140 10.49 -2.48 3.90
C THR A 140 10.07 -1.49 2.82
N ILE A 141 9.29 -1.95 1.83
CA ILE A 141 8.82 -1.12 0.71
C ILE A 141 7.86 -0.04 1.20
N VAL A 142 6.94 -0.37 2.11
CA VAL A 142 6.03 0.63 2.70
C VAL A 142 6.81 1.67 3.50
N ALA A 143 7.82 1.28 4.28
CA ALA A 143 8.68 2.23 4.99
C ALA A 143 9.44 3.16 4.02
N MET A 144 9.97 2.62 2.92
CA MET A 144 10.62 3.42 1.86
C MET A 144 9.64 4.38 1.18
N LEU A 145 8.42 3.94 0.85
CA LEU A 145 7.36 4.79 0.29
C LEU A 145 7.05 5.97 1.22
N LEU A 146 6.87 5.71 2.51
CA LEU A 146 6.63 6.75 3.50
C LEU A 146 7.78 7.75 3.57
N CYS A 147 9.03 7.28 3.55
CA CYS A 147 10.20 8.16 3.53
C CYS A 147 10.27 9.01 2.25
N ALA A 148 10.02 8.40 1.09
CA ALA A 148 10.08 9.10 -0.20
C ALA A 148 8.97 10.17 -0.35
N ILE A 149 7.77 9.90 0.20
CA ILE A 149 6.58 10.76 0.06
C ILE A 149 6.55 11.85 1.13
N PHE A 150 6.83 11.50 2.39
CA PHE A 150 6.63 12.40 3.54
C PHE A 150 7.90 12.78 4.28
N GLY A 151 9.05 12.14 3.96
CA GLY A 151 10.32 12.33 4.62
C GLY A 151 10.47 11.51 5.91
N LYS A 152 11.68 11.03 6.16
CA LYS A 152 12.02 10.11 7.26
C LYS A 152 11.64 10.59 8.66
N LYS A 153 11.59 11.92 8.90
CA LYS A 153 11.23 12.50 10.20
C LYS A 153 9.77 12.23 10.61
N ARG A 154 8.90 11.92 9.67
CA ARG A 154 7.48 11.62 9.89
C ARG A 154 7.19 10.12 10.00
N VAL A 155 8.20 9.27 9.86
CA VAL A 155 8.07 7.81 9.85
C VAL A 155 8.65 7.22 11.13
N HIS A 156 7.87 6.34 11.77
CA HIS A 156 8.28 5.60 12.95
C HIS A 156 8.11 4.11 12.73
N GLY A 157 9.22 3.36 12.76
CA GLY A 157 9.23 1.91 12.64
C GLY A 157 8.99 1.24 13.99
N VAL A 158 8.20 0.18 14.04
CA VAL A 158 8.02 -0.62 15.25
C VAL A 158 8.48 -2.06 14.96
N LEU A 159 9.52 -2.48 15.68
CA LEU A 159 10.05 -3.84 15.62
C LEU A 159 9.41 -4.65 16.75
N MET A 160 8.69 -5.71 16.40
CA MET A 160 7.88 -6.48 17.36
C MET A 160 8.26 -7.97 17.35
N PRO A 161 9.47 -8.31 17.85
CA PRO A 161 9.87 -9.70 17.98
C PRO A 161 8.96 -10.45 18.95
N GLN A 162 8.75 -11.75 18.70
CA GLN A 162 8.10 -12.66 19.62
C GLN A 162 9.17 -13.53 20.28
N GLY A 163 9.62 -13.13 21.48
CA GLY A 163 10.75 -13.76 22.13
C GLY A 163 12.08 -13.48 21.41
N THR A 164 12.92 -14.52 21.26
CA THR A 164 14.17 -14.43 20.50
C THR A 164 13.87 -14.71 19.04
N GLN A 165 14.19 -13.75 18.15
CA GLN A 165 13.98 -13.84 16.71
C GLN A 165 15.30 -13.75 15.98
N ASN A 166 15.68 -14.78 15.21
CA ASN A 166 16.98 -14.90 14.57
C ASN A 166 17.22 -13.90 13.43
N ASP A 167 16.15 -13.48 12.76
CA ASP A 167 16.17 -12.56 11.61
C ASP A 167 15.84 -11.11 11.98
N ILE A 168 15.77 -10.77 13.26
CA ILE A 168 15.51 -9.39 13.73
C ILE A 168 16.51 -8.37 13.17
N HIS A 169 17.71 -8.81 12.81
CA HIS A 169 18.73 -7.95 12.21
C HIS A 169 18.27 -7.34 10.88
N ASP A 170 17.44 -8.03 10.10
CA ASP A 170 16.87 -7.50 8.86
C ASP A 170 16.01 -6.25 9.14
N SER A 171 15.19 -6.31 10.20
CA SER A 171 14.38 -5.17 10.64
C SER A 171 15.26 -3.99 11.11
N PHE A 172 16.36 -4.27 11.82
CA PHE A 172 17.32 -3.25 12.23
C PHE A 172 18.03 -2.60 11.04
N ASP A 173 18.37 -3.39 10.02
CA ASP A 173 19.00 -2.86 8.81
C ASP A 173 18.08 -1.86 8.13
N VAL A 174 16.79 -2.18 7.97
CA VAL A 174 15.80 -1.27 7.37
C VAL A 174 15.75 0.07 8.10
N VAL A 175 15.55 0.06 9.42
CA VAL A 175 15.42 1.33 10.17
C VAL A 175 16.70 2.17 10.20
N LYS A 176 17.87 1.51 10.18
CA LYS A 176 19.18 2.18 10.12
C LYS A 176 19.45 2.78 8.75
N ILE A 177 19.19 2.02 7.67
CA ILE A 177 19.40 2.48 6.29
C ILE A 177 18.50 3.68 5.99
N LEU A 178 17.24 3.60 6.37
CA LEU A 178 16.28 4.69 6.17
C LEU A 178 16.48 5.86 7.15
N GLY A 179 17.21 5.66 8.24
CA GLY A 179 17.43 6.67 9.27
C GLY A 179 16.14 7.13 9.94
N ILE A 180 15.16 6.25 10.08
CA ILE A 180 13.88 6.52 10.74
C ILE A 180 13.94 6.27 12.24
N SER A 181 13.12 7.01 13.00
CA SER A 181 12.91 6.71 14.42
C SER A 181 12.24 5.34 14.57
N HIS A 182 12.55 4.62 15.65
CA HIS A 182 11.95 3.31 15.86
C HIS A 182 11.82 2.94 17.35
N SER A 183 10.92 2.00 17.61
CA SER A 183 10.74 1.34 18.91
C SER A 183 10.88 -0.17 18.75
N ILE A 184 11.38 -0.83 19.80
CA ILE A 184 11.45 -2.29 19.87
C ILE A 184 10.53 -2.73 20.99
N ILE A 185 9.50 -3.50 20.67
CA ILE A 185 8.51 -3.99 21.64
C ILE A 185 8.38 -5.50 21.45
N ASN A 186 8.94 -6.26 22.41
CA ASN A 186 8.83 -7.71 22.39
C ASN A 186 7.42 -8.13 22.83
N ILE A 187 6.69 -8.80 21.93
CA ILE A 187 5.33 -9.25 22.17
C ILE A 187 5.24 -10.64 22.83
N GLY A 188 6.38 -11.29 23.08
CA GLY A 188 6.44 -12.69 23.54
C GLY A 188 5.71 -12.92 24.86
N GLU A 189 5.88 -12.03 25.83
CA GLU A 189 5.19 -12.13 27.12
C GLU A 189 3.67 -11.99 26.95
N SER A 190 3.21 -10.99 26.19
CA SER A 190 1.77 -10.81 25.95
C SER A 190 1.13 -12.02 25.26
N VAL A 191 1.81 -12.61 24.26
CA VAL A 191 1.35 -13.84 23.61
C VAL A 191 1.30 -15.00 24.60
N SER A 192 2.36 -15.16 25.42
CA SER A 192 2.47 -16.23 26.41
C SER A 192 1.39 -16.12 27.47
N ASP A 193 1.17 -14.91 28.00
CA ASP A 193 0.17 -14.69 29.06
C ASP A 193 -1.25 -14.99 28.60
N ILE A 194 -1.63 -14.49 27.43
CA ILE A 194 -2.97 -14.78 26.88
C ILE A 194 -3.13 -16.27 26.61
N THR A 195 -2.12 -16.92 26.00
CA THR A 195 -2.13 -18.35 25.72
C THR A 195 -2.28 -19.16 27.00
N LYS A 196 -1.54 -18.81 28.06
CA LYS A 196 -1.62 -19.45 29.37
C LYS A 196 -3.00 -19.30 29.99
N GLN A 197 -3.56 -18.09 29.98
CA GLN A 197 -4.90 -17.87 30.53
C GLN A 197 -5.97 -18.70 29.82
N ILE A 198 -5.91 -18.83 28.49
CA ILE A 198 -6.80 -19.71 27.72
C ILE A 198 -6.57 -21.17 28.09
N TRP A 199 -5.32 -21.61 28.22
CA TRP A 199 -4.95 -22.96 28.60
C TRP A 199 -5.48 -23.32 29.99
N ASP A 200 -5.41 -22.42 30.96
CA ASP A 200 -5.89 -22.62 32.31
C ASP A 200 -7.42 -22.76 32.38
N ARG A 201 -8.15 -22.22 31.38
CA ARG A 201 -9.62 -22.32 31.29
C ARG A 201 -10.13 -23.53 30.53
N ARG A 202 -9.28 -24.34 29.90
CA ARG A 202 -9.69 -25.47 29.03
C ARG A 202 -10.63 -26.46 29.68
N THR A 203 -10.48 -26.73 30.98
CA THR A 203 -11.30 -27.73 31.72
C THR A 203 -12.54 -27.12 32.32
N THR A 204 -12.56 -25.85 32.68
CA THR A 204 -13.71 -25.16 33.29
C THR A 204 -14.67 -24.62 32.25
N ASP A 205 -14.15 -24.00 31.20
CA ASP A 205 -14.95 -23.26 30.23
C ASP A 205 -15.04 -23.99 28.88
N ASN A 206 -14.44 -25.17 28.76
CA ASN A 206 -14.39 -25.99 27.54
C ASN A 206 -13.76 -25.24 26.35
N VAL A 207 -12.79 -24.34 26.64
CA VAL A 207 -12.06 -23.54 25.66
C VAL A 207 -10.65 -24.08 25.53
N TYR A 208 -10.29 -24.57 24.34
CA TYR A 208 -8.99 -25.18 24.08
C TYR A 208 -8.16 -24.30 23.13
N PRO A 209 -6.85 -24.11 23.40
CA PRO A 209 -5.94 -23.50 22.41
C PRO A 209 -5.98 -24.28 21.11
N SER A 210 -6.00 -23.57 20.00
CA SER A 210 -5.98 -24.15 18.66
C SER A 210 -4.76 -23.67 17.88
N LYS A 211 -4.36 -24.41 16.85
CA LYS A 211 -3.29 -24.02 15.95
C LYS A 211 -3.56 -22.66 15.28
N ASP A 212 -4.80 -22.40 14.92
CA ASP A 212 -5.21 -21.10 14.35
C ASP A 212 -5.04 -19.96 15.35
N MET A 213 -5.33 -20.21 16.63
CA MET A 213 -5.07 -19.23 17.69
C MET A 213 -3.58 -18.93 17.81
N GLU A 214 -2.73 -19.94 17.84
CA GLU A 214 -1.27 -19.79 17.95
C GLU A 214 -0.67 -18.99 16.78
N ILE A 215 -1.21 -19.15 15.57
CA ILE A 215 -0.79 -18.40 14.37
C ILE A 215 -1.32 -16.97 14.40
N ASN A 216 -2.59 -16.77 14.74
CA ASN A 216 -3.26 -15.47 14.55
C ASN A 216 -3.11 -14.52 15.75
N LEU A 217 -2.92 -15.05 16.97
CA LEU A 217 -2.79 -14.22 18.17
C LEU A 217 -1.59 -13.23 18.09
N PRO A 218 -0.38 -13.66 17.68
CA PRO A 218 0.74 -12.73 17.55
C PRO A 218 0.47 -11.58 16.57
N ALA A 219 -0.19 -11.84 15.44
CA ALA A 219 -0.52 -10.80 14.46
C ALA A 219 -1.49 -9.76 15.05
N ARG A 220 -2.49 -10.19 15.82
CA ARG A 220 -3.44 -9.28 16.50
C ARG A 220 -2.79 -8.47 17.60
N ILE A 221 -1.88 -9.06 18.37
CA ILE A 221 -1.12 -8.32 19.39
C ILE A 221 -0.22 -7.27 18.73
N ARG A 222 0.46 -7.59 17.60
CA ARG A 222 1.23 -6.62 16.83
C ARG A 222 0.36 -5.45 16.35
N MET A 223 -0.82 -5.73 15.82
CA MET A 223 -1.76 -4.69 15.40
C MET A 223 -2.13 -3.75 16.56
N SER A 224 -2.53 -4.29 17.71
CA SER A 224 -2.86 -3.51 18.90
C SER A 224 -1.67 -2.67 19.38
N THR A 225 -0.47 -3.24 19.36
CA THR A 225 0.79 -2.55 19.70
C THR A 225 1.07 -1.39 18.76
N LEU A 226 0.91 -1.59 17.44
CA LEU A 226 1.10 -0.52 16.43
C LEU A 226 0.14 0.65 16.67
N HIS A 227 -1.13 0.36 16.94
CA HIS A 227 -2.11 1.41 17.23
C HIS A 227 -1.81 2.15 18.54
N ALA A 228 -1.37 1.43 19.57
CA ALA A 228 -0.96 2.05 20.83
C ALA A 228 0.24 3.00 20.63
N VAL A 229 1.28 2.56 19.93
CA VAL A 229 2.44 3.42 19.57
C VAL A 229 1.96 4.61 18.72
N GLY A 230 1.09 4.36 17.74
CA GLY A 230 0.50 5.42 16.91
C GLY A 230 -0.16 6.51 17.74
N GLN A 231 -0.95 6.13 18.74
CA GLN A 231 -1.58 7.09 19.65
C GLN A 231 -0.57 7.89 20.47
N CYS A 232 0.50 7.24 20.96
CA CYS A 232 1.54 7.91 21.74
C CYS A 232 2.27 9.02 20.94
N ILE A 233 2.45 8.85 19.64
CA ILE A 233 3.19 9.80 18.80
C ILE A 233 2.29 10.62 17.86
N GLY A 234 0.98 10.52 18.00
CA GLY A 234 0.03 11.17 17.09
C GLY A 234 0.15 10.68 15.64
N GLY A 235 0.49 9.40 15.45
CA GLY A 235 0.72 8.76 14.15
C GLY A 235 -0.47 7.91 13.68
N ARG A 236 -0.49 7.61 12.38
CA ARG A 236 -1.42 6.67 11.75
C ARG A 236 -0.69 5.39 11.36
N VAL A 237 -1.30 4.26 11.65
CA VAL A 237 -0.75 2.94 11.29
C VAL A 237 -0.93 2.72 9.79
N ILE A 238 0.17 2.40 9.09
CA ILE A 238 0.15 2.09 7.67
C ILE A 238 0.27 0.58 7.49
N ASN A 239 -0.68 0.03 6.73
CA ASN A 239 -0.77 -1.38 6.44
C ASN A 239 0.25 -1.81 5.37
N THR A 240 0.64 -3.08 5.38
CA THR A 240 1.65 -3.65 4.48
C THR A 240 1.14 -4.83 3.65
N SER A 241 -0.17 -5.11 3.65
CA SER A 241 -0.78 -6.17 2.85
C SER A 241 -0.69 -5.88 1.36
N ASN A 242 -0.55 -6.91 0.54
CA ASN A 242 -0.54 -6.84 -0.91
C ASN A 242 -1.67 -7.68 -1.52
N LEU A 243 -1.95 -7.45 -2.80
CA LEU A 243 -3.07 -8.09 -3.50
C LEU A 243 -2.94 -9.61 -3.59
N SER A 244 -1.72 -10.13 -3.79
CA SER A 244 -1.51 -11.57 -3.95
C SER A 244 -1.85 -12.34 -2.66
N GLU A 245 -1.47 -11.78 -1.51
CA GLU A 245 -1.84 -12.33 -0.19
C GLU A 245 -3.35 -12.25 0.03
N ASP A 246 -3.96 -11.12 -0.31
CA ASP A 246 -5.41 -10.91 -0.20
C ASP A 246 -6.21 -11.91 -1.06
N MET A 247 -5.75 -12.18 -2.30
CA MET A 247 -6.46 -13.09 -3.22
C MET A 247 -6.49 -14.54 -2.73
N VAL A 248 -5.55 -14.96 -1.89
CA VAL A 248 -5.51 -16.32 -1.32
C VAL A 248 -5.87 -16.38 0.16
N GLY A 249 -6.23 -15.23 0.74
CA GLY A 249 -6.61 -15.10 2.15
C GLY A 249 -5.46 -15.30 3.13
N TYR A 250 -4.23 -15.05 2.68
CA TYR A 250 -3.02 -15.16 3.51
C TYR A 250 -2.85 -13.90 4.38
N ALA A 251 -3.78 -13.71 5.29
CA ALA A 251 -3.81 -12.61 6.24
C ALA A 251 -4.63 -12.97 7.48
N THR A 252 -4.25 -12.42 8.61
CA THR A 252 -4.98 -12.52 9.87
C THR A 252 -5.97 -11.37 9.98
N GLN A 253 -7.27 -11.69 10.01
CA GLN A 253 -8.32 -10.71 10.22
C GLN A 253 -8.12 -9.95 11.55
N PHE A 254 -8.16 -8.62 11.50
CA PHE A 254 -7.85 -7.72 12.62
C PHE A 254 -6.41 -7.86 13.15
N GLY A 255 -5.51 -8.43 12.37
CA GLY A 255 -4.10 -8.52 12.64
C GLY A 255 -3.31 -7.75 11.58
N ASP A 256 -2.55 -8.46 10.77
CA ASP A 256 -1.72 -7.90 9.69
C ASP A 256 -2.54 -7.23 8.57
N ASN A 257 -3.82 -7.56 8.40
CA ASN A 257 -4.71 -6.87 7.44
C ASN A 257 -5.42 -5.63 8.03
N ALA A 258 -4.91 -5.02 9.09
CA ALA A 258 -5.49 -3.82 9.70
C ALA A 258 -4.54 -2.62 9.61
N GLY A 259 -5.11 -1.42 9.54
CA GLY A 259 -4.37 -0.16 9.48
C GLY A 259 -5.28 1.01 9.13
N ALA A 260 -4.72 2.21 9.08
CA ALA A 260 -5.46 3.41 8.69
C ALA A 260 -5.40 3.70 7.18
N TYR A 261 -4.41 3.14 6.48
CA TYR A 261 -4.23 3.23 5.03
C TYR A 261 -3.38 2.06 4.52
N ALA A 262 -3.69 1.56 3.32
CA ALA A 262 -3.01 0.42 2.71
C ALA A 262 -2.42 0.78 1.34
N PRO A 263 -1.17 1.26 1.27
CA PRO A 263 -0.61 1.84 0.04
C PRO A 263 -0.37 0.84 -1.08
N ILE A 264 -0.13 -0.44 -0.77
CA ILE A 264 0.24 -1.48 -1.74
C ILE A 264 -0.81 -2.59 -1.89
N GLN A 265 -1.97 -2.47 -1.24
CA GLN A 265 -3.00 -3.52 -1.21
C GLN A 265 -3.57 -3.87 -2.61
N GLY A 266 -3.54 -2.93 -3.55
CA GLY A 266 -3.96 -3.16 -4.93
C GLY A 266 -2.87 -3.72 -5.86
N LEU A 267 -1.65 -3.96 -5.36
CA LEU A 267 -0.50 -4.43 -6.14
C LEU A 267 -0.16 -5.88 -5.81
N THR A 268 0.20 -6.65 -6.85
CA THR A 268 0.71 -8.02 -6.69
C THR A 268 2.13 -8.03 -6.12
N VAL A 269 2.58 -9.18 -5.62
CA VAL A 269 3.96 -9.33 -5.09
C VAL A 269 5.02 -8.93 -6.12
N THR A 270 4.84 -9.32 -7.37
CA THR A 270 5.77 -8.94 -8.46
C THR A 270 5.81 -7.44 -8.67
N GLU A 271 4.65 -6.78 -8.69
CA GLU A 271 4.53 -5.32 -8.83
C GLU A 271 5.12 -4.58 -7.62
N VAL A 272 4.86 -5.09 -6.41
CA VAL A 272 5.42 -4.55 -5.16
C VAL A 272 6.95 -4.61 -5.17
N LYS A 273 7.56 -5.72 -5.61
CA LYS A 273 9.01 -5.81 -5.75
C LYS A 273 9.58 -4.82 -6.78
N GLN A 274 8.92 -4.65 -7.94
CA GLN A 274 9.34 -3.67 -8.95
C GLN A 274 9.22 -2.24 -8.41
N LEU A 275 8.13 -1.91 -7.73
CA LEU A 275 7.93 -0.63 -7.06
C LEU A 275 9.02 -0.40 -6.01
N GLY A 276 9.33 -1.40 -5.19
CA GLY A 276 10.35 -1.32 -4.15
C GLY A 276 11.74 -0.98 -4.71
N LYS A 277 12.14 -1.63 -5.80
CA LYS A 277 13.42 -1.33 -6.50
C LYS A 277 13.45 0.11 -7.02
N TYR A 278 12.35 0.57 -7.60
CA TYR A 278 12.24 1.95 -8.07
C TYR A 278 12.35 2.96 -6.92
N VAL A 279 11.65 2.74 -5.81
CA VAL A 279 11.69 3.65 -4.66
C VAL A 279 13.06 3.63 -3.98
N ALA A 280 13.71 2.46 -3.89
CA ALA A 280 15.08 2.36 -3.37
C ALA A 280 16.06 3.18 -4.23
N SER A 281 15.98 3.08 -5.58
CA SER A 281 16.77 3.91 -6.49
C SER A 281 16.49 5.39 -6.30
N LEU A 282 15.23 5.78 -6.18
CA LEU A 282 14.82 7.18 -5.96
C LEU A 282 15.42 7.77 -4.67
N LEU A 283 15.43 7.00 -3.57
CA LEU A 283 16.01 7.42 -2.29
C LEU A 283 17.55 7.45 -2.36
N HIS A 284 18.15 6.49 -3.05
CA HIS A 284 19.60 6.44 -3.27
C HIS A 284 20.10 7.65 -4.06
N ASP A 285 19.45 7.98 -5.18
CA ASP A 285 19.80 9.10 -6.04
C ASP A 285 19.66 10.46 -5.34
N LYS A 286 18.78 10.54 -4.34
CA LYS A 286 18.65 11.70 -3.45
C LYS A 286 19.65 11.74 -2.30
N GLY A 287 20.48 10.70 -2.13
CA GLY A 287 21.40 10.58 -1.00
C GLY A 287 20.71 10.41 0.36
N GLU A 288 19.51 9.84 0.40
CA GLU A 288 18.71 9.69 1.62
C GLU A 288 18.94 8.36 2.34
N LEU A 289 19.65 7.42 1.71
CA LEU A 289 19.97 6.12 2.31
C LEU A 289 21.28 6.17 3.10
N GLY A 290 21.28 5.53 4.26
CA GLY A 290 22.47 5.38 5.09
C GLY A 290 23.28 4.13 4.76
N PHE A 291 24.35 3.92 5.57
CA PHE A 291 25.20 2.75 5.51
C PHE A 291 24.90 1.82 6.68
N ILE A 292 25.13 0.52 6.48
CA ILE A 292 25.08 -0.48 7.54
C ILE A 292 26.45 -1.09 7.79
N THR A 293 26.71 -1.52 9.04
CA THR A 293 27.89 -2.29 9.37
C THR A 293 27.62 -3.77 9.13
N VAL A 294 28.30 -4.34 8.15
CA VAL A 294 28.26 -5.77 7.85
C VAL A 294 29.40 -6.45 8.61
N LYS A 295 29.10 -7.58 9.25
CA LYS A 295 30.09 -8.49 9.83
C LYS A 295 30.20 -9.72 8.97
N GLU A 296 31.36 -9.95 8.42
CA GLU A 296 31.66 -11.07 7.55
C GLU A 296 32.77 -11.93 8.16
N ARG A 297 32.63 -13.25 8.02
CA ARG A 297 33.67 -14.19 8.50
C ARG A 297 34.68 -14.43 7.38
N ASN A 298 35.93 -14.10 7.65
CA ASN A 298 37.00 -14.36 6.71
C ASN A 298 37.34 -15.88 6.61
N PRO A 299 38.03 -16.32 5.54
CA PRO A 299 38.48 -17.70 5.40
C PRO A 299 39.35 -18.17 6.56
N ASP A 300 40.10 -17.28 7.20
CA ASP A 300 40.94 -17.53 8.38
C ASP A 300 40.18 -17.64 9.71
N MET A 301 38.83 -17.67 9.65
CA MET A 301 37.93 -17.71 10.80
C MET A 301 37.88 -16.41 11.63
N SER A 302 38.58 -15.36 11.21
CA SER A 302 38.44 -14.02 11.81
C SER A 302 37.17 -13.29 11.36
N TRP A 303 36.75 -12.28 12.11
CA TRP A 303 35.59 -11.43 11.76
C TRP A 303 36.08 -10.10 11.21
N ARG A 304 35.56 -9.73 10.07
CA ARG A 304 35.73 -8.41 9.47
C ARG A 304 34.42 -7.62 9.56
N SER A 305 34.52 -6.37 9.98
CA SER A 305 33.40 -5.42 9.93
C SER A 305 33.70 -4.34 8.90
N TYR A 306 32.74 -4.02 8.04
CA TYR A 306 32.88 -2.95 7.05
C TYR A 306 31.52 -2.21 6.88
N LEU A 307 31.57 -0.98 6.38
CA LEU A 307 30.38 -0.23 5.99
C LEU A 307 29.94 -0.67 4.60
N ALA A 308 28.71 -1.15 4.50
CA ALA A 308 28.07 -1.47 3.23
C ALA A 308 27.04 -0.42 2.87
N ASP A 309 26.86 -0.19 1.57
CA ASP A 309 25.84 0.67 1.03
C ASP A 309 24.45 0.11 1.35
N GLY A 310 23.61 0.93 1.96
CA GLY A 310 22.25 0.57 2.33
C GLY A 310 21.36 0.24 1.13
N TYR A 311 21.59 0.87 -0.02
CA TYR A 311 20.84 0.56 -1.24
C TYR A 311 20.92 -0.93 -1.60
N LYS A 312 22.14 -1.47 -1.67
CA LYS A 312 22.36 -2.90 -1.99
C LYS A 312 21.61 -3.80 -1.00
N ARG A 313 21.67 -3.46 0.29
CA ARG A 313 21.01 -4.25 1.33
C ARG A 313 19.48 -4.18 1.21
N LEU A 314 18.91 -3.02 0.89
CA LEU A 314 17.46 -2.92 0.65
C LEU A 314 17.02 -3.77 -0.55
N ILE A 315 17.79 -3.79 -1.63
CA ILE A 315 17.50 -4.66 -2.79
C ILE A 315 17.54 -6.15 -2.38
N GLU A 316 18.49 -6.57 -1.57
CA GLU A 316 18.55 -7.94 -1.04
C GLU A 316 17.31 -8.29 -0.22
N LEU A 317 16.85 -7.39 0.66
CA LEU A 317 15.64 -7.59 1.47
C LEU A 317 14.37 -7.64 0.63
N ILE A 318 14.27 -6.83 -0.43
CA ILE A 318 13.15 -6.85 -1.37
C ILE A 318 13.06 -8.18 -2.13
N GLU A 319 14.22 -8.75 -2.51
CA GLU A 319 14.26 -10.01 -3.25
C GLU A 319 14.18 -11.25 -2.35
N LYS A 320 14.51 -11.10 -1.08
CA LYS A 320 14.50 -12.21 -0.12
C LYS A 320 13.11 -12.85 -0.07
N THR A 321 13.07 -14.16 -0.20
CA THR A 321 11.87 -14.93 0.08
C THR A 321 11.80 -15.17 1.59
N PRO A 322 10.79 -14.66 2.29
CA PRO A 322 10.67 -14.86 3.73
C PRO A 322 10.50 -16.35 4.05
N VAL A 323 11.16 -16.79 5.10
CA VAL A 323 10.97 -18.13 5.67
C VAL A 323 10.21 -17.95 6.99
N ASP A 324 9.09 -18.64 7.13
CA ASP A 324 8.36 -18.67 8.40
C ASP A 324 9.25 -19.29 9.48
N GLY A 325 9.61 -18.49 10.47
CA GLY A 325 10.49 -18.89 11.56
C GLY A 325 9.96 -20.05 12.42
N LEU A 326 8.66 -20.32 12.38
CA LEU A 326 8.02 -21.41 13.12
C LEU A 326 8.08 -22.75 12.38
N GLN A 327 8.14 -22.75 11.04
CA GLN A 327 8.01 -23.98 10.24
C GLN A 327 9.17 -24.21 9.26
N ALA A 328 10.13 -23.32 9.19
CA ALA A 328 11.25 -23.33 8.23
C ALA A 328 10.80 -23.47 6.76
N GLN A 329 9.60 -23.02 6.43
CA GLN A 329 9.01 -23.08 5.10
C GLN A 329 8.75 -21.66 4.57
N THR A 330 8.89 -21.48 3.26
CA THR A 330 8.48 -20.24 2.60
C THR A 330 6.95 -20.18 2.45
N ASP A 331 6.40 -18.97 2.28
CA ASP A 331 4.98 -18.79 2.01
C ASP A 331 4.55 -19.59 0.77
N GLU A 332 5.36 -19.61 -0.28
CA GLU A 332 5.09 -20.36 -1.51
C GLU A 332 5.04 -21.89 -1.26
N GLN A 333 5.93 -22.41 -0.41
CA GLN A 333 5.90 -23.82 -0.01
C GLN A 333 4.63 -24.17 0.76
N ARG A 334 4.13 -23.25 1.60
CA ARG A 334 2.89 -23.43 2.35
C ARG A 334 1.64 -23.31 1.47
N LEU A 335 1.68 -22.43 0.50
CA LEU A 335 0.58 -22.22 -0.45
C LEU A 335 0.50 -23.32 -1.51
N GLY A 336 1.64 -23.95 -1.85
CA GLY A 336 1.75 -25.00 -2.87
C GLY A 336 1.86 -24.44 -4.29
N PHE A 337 2.15 -23.14 -4.46
CA PHE A 337 2.36 -22.48 -5.74
C PHE A 337 3.22 -21.21 -5.54
N THR A 338 3.77 -20.67 -6.63
CA THR A 338 4.58 -19.46 -6.58
C THR A 338 3.73 -18.19 -6.66
N TYR A 339 4.22 -17.10 -6.05
CA TYR A 339 3.60 -15.79 -6.24
C TYR A 339 3.67 -15.35 -7.71
N ALA A 340 4.71 -15.73 -8.44
CA ALA A 340 4.83 -15.40 -9.87
C ALA A 340 3.68 -16.02 -10.70
N ASP A 341 3.27 -17.25 -10.42
CA ASP A 341 2.14 -17.89 -11.11
C ASP A 341 0.81 -17.27 -10.68
N LEU A 342 0.66 -16.97 -9.39
CA LEU A 342 -0.53 -16.28 -8.87
C LEU A 342 -0.68 -14.89 -9.52
N ASP A 343 0.37 -14.10 -9.60
CA ASP A 343 0.38 -12.75 -10.15
C ASP A 343 0.04 -12.75 -11.65
N LYS A 344 0.55 -13.71 -12.40
CA LYS A 344 0.17 -13.93 -13.81
C LYS A 344 -1.32 -14.24 -13.95
N PHE A 345 -1.88 -15.09 -13.09
CA PHE A 345 -3.31 -15.32 -13.12
C PHE A 345 -4.09 -14.04 -12.75
N ILE A 346 -3.72 -13.33 -11.71
CA ILE A 346 -4.40 -12.11 -11.28
C ILE A 346 -4.44 -11.08 -12.43
N ARG A 347 -3.33 -10.88 -13.13
CA ARG A 347 -3.16 -9.79 -14.11
C ARG A 347 -3.39 -10.19 -15.58
N LEU A 348 -3.07 -11.42 -15.94
CA LEU A 348 -3.04 -11.89 -17.33
C LEU A 348 -3.99 -13.05 -17.62
N ASN A 349 -4.68 -13.56 -16.60
CA ASN A 349 -5.51 -14.76 -16.69
C ASN A 349 -4.75 -16.01 -17.17
N GLU A 350 -3.44 -16.08 -16.86
CA GLU A 350 -2.59 -17.21 -17.19
C GLU A 350 -2.63 -18.31 -16.12
N GLY A 351 -2.35 -19.55 -16.50
CA GLY A 351 -2.32 -20.73 -15.63
C GLY A 351 -3.29 -21.81 -16.10
N SER A 352 -3.14 -23.05 -15.58
CA SER A 352 -4.07 -24.14 -15.87
C SER A 352 -5.45 -23.88 -15.29
N ASP A 353 -6.49 -24.49 -15.84
CA ASP A 353 -7.86 -24.34 -15.35
C ASP A 353 -8.01 -24.83 -13.90
N GLU A 354 -7.27 -25.87 -13.53
CA GLU A 354 -7.25 -26.40 -12.15
C GLU A 354 -6.64 -25.37 -11.20
N PHE A 355 -5.55 -24.71 -11.59
CA PHE A 355 -4.91 -23.67 -10.79
C PHE A 355 -5.84 -22.47 -10.61
N LYS A 356 -6.44 -21.96 -11.69
CA LYS A 356 -7.40 -20.85 -11.66
C LYS A 356 -8.60 -21.16 -10.76
N ALA A 357 -9.15 -22.37 -10.86
CA ALA A 357 -10.24 -22.82 -10.02
C ALA A 357 -9.83 -22.90 -8.52
N LEU A 358 -8.61 -23.38 -8.24
CA LEU A 358 -8.05 -23.41 -6.90
C LEU A 358 -7.96 -22.00 -6.29
N ILE A 359 -7.42 -21.04 -7.02
CA ILE A 359 -7.26 -19.66 -6.54
C ILE A 359 -8.61 -18.98 -6.33
N LYS A 360 -9.54 -19.13 -7.29
CA LYS A 360 -10.91 -18.60 -7.13
C LYS A 360 -11.61 -19.20 -5.90
N LYS A 361 -11.47 -20.50 -5.67
CA LYS A 361 -12.00 -21.15 -4.46
C LYS A 361 -11.39 -20.59 -3.18
N LYS A 362 -10.05 -20.38 -3.14
CA LYS A 362 -9.38 -19.77 -1.98
C LYS A 362 -9.89 -18.35 -1.74
N TYR A 363 -10.05 -17.55 -2.79
CA TYR A 363 -10.60 -16.20 -2.71
C TYR A 363 -12.02 -16.21 -2.12
N GLU A 364 -12.93 -17.00 -2.66
CA GLU A 364 -14.31 -17.10 -2.18
C GLU A 364 -14.40 -17.52 -0.71
N GLN A 365 -13.52 -18.41 -0.27
CA GLN A 365 -13.47 -18.87 1.12
C GLN A 365 -12.94 -17.81 2.10
N ASN A 366 -12.15 -16.83 1.61
CA ASN A 366 -11.44 -15.87 2.44
C ASN A 366 -11.84 -14.41 2.21
N LYS A 367 -12.63 -14.08 1.19
CA LYS A 367 -13.00 -12.70 0.84
C LYS A 367 -13.70 -11.95 2.00
N PHE A 368 -14.36 -12.67 2.90
CA PHE A 368 -14.98 -12.08 4.09
C PHE A 368 -13.98 -11.29 4.96
N LYS A 369 -12.69 -11.67 4.95
CA LYS A 369 -11.65 -10.95 5.67
C LYS A 369 -11.41 -9.54 5.09
N LEU A 370 -11.60 -9.39 3.77
CA LEU A 370 -11.45 -8.13 3.04
C LEU A 370 -12.71 -7.27 3.10
N GLU A 371 -13.89 -7.89 3.16
CA GLU A 371 -15.17 -7.18 3.23
C GLU A 371 -15.38 -6.49 4.56
N ILE A 372 -14.86 -7.05 5.65
CA ILE A 372 -15.02 -6.50 7.01
C ILE A 372 -14.00 -5.41 7.32
N VAL A 373 -12.76 -5.57 6.86
CA VAL A 373 -11.67 -4.61 7.10
C VAL A 373 -11.35 -3.91 5.78
N GLN A 374 -12.05 -2.82 5.52
CA GLN A 374 -11.76 -1.97 4.36
C GLN A 374 -10.90 -0.80 4.79
N MET A 375 -9.73 -0.68 4.19
CA MET A 375 -8.80 0.44 4.41
C MET A 375 -8.79 1.34 3.18
N PRO A 376 -8.68 2.67 3.36
CA PRO A 376 -8.36 3.55 2.26
C PRO A 376 -7.07 3.10 1.57
N GLN A 377 -7.07 3.11 0.24
CA GLN A 377 -5.94 2.69 -0.59
C GLN A 377 -5.92 3.49 -1.89
N PRO A 378 -4.79 3.51 -2.62
CA PRO A 378 -4.75 4.09 -3.96
C PRO A 378 -5.69 3.33 -4.91
N ASP A 379 -6.22 4.04 -5.90
CA ASP A 379 -7.06 3.40 -6.93
C ASP A 379 -6.19 2.69 -7.97
N PHE A 380 -6.18 1.37 -7.92
CA PHE A 380 -5.55 0.49 -8.91
C PHE A 380 -6.57 -0.22 -9.80
N SER A 381 -7.80 0.28 -9.89
CA SER A 381 -8.86 -0.34 -10.70
C SER A 381 -8.54 -0.41 -12.20
N TYR A 382 -7.56 0.36 -12.66
CA TYR A 382 -7.05 0.29 -14.03
C TYR A 382 -6.27 -1.00 -14.34
N LEU A 383 -5.73 -1.65 -13.33
CA LEU A 383 -5.08 -2.95 -13.48
C LEU A 383 -6.12 -4.07 -13.48
N PRO A 384 -5.97 -5.10 -14.35
CA PRO A 384 -6.88 -6.23 -14.37
C PRO A 384 -6.79 -7.07 -13.10
N ASN A 385 -7.91 -7.70 -12.72
CA ASN A 385 -7.97 -8.67 -11.62
C ASN A 385 -8.92 -9.81 -12.00
N PHE A 386 -8.39 -10.87 -12.56
CA PHE A 386 -9.15 -12.02 -13.05
C PHE A 386 -9.60 -13.01 -11.96
N VAL A 387 -9.13 -12.85 -10.73
CA VAL A 387 -9.61 -13.64 -9.58
C VAL A 387 -11.00 -13.20 -9.17
N LYS A 388 -11.26 -11.88 -9.19
CA LYS A 388 -12.56 -11.29 -8.82
C LYS A 388 -13.59 -11.37 -9.95
N ASN A 389 -13.12 -11.47 -11.18
CA ASN A 389 -13.94 -11.58 -12.40
C ASN A 389 -13.97 -13.04 -12.86
#